data_7667c41e72b4274819511d5781360337
#
_entry.id   7667c41e72b4274819511d5781360337
#
_cell.length_a   1.000
_cell.length_b   1.000
_cell.length_c   1.000
_cell.angle_alpha   90.00
_cell.angle_beta   90.00
_cell.angle_gamma   90.00
#
_symmetry.space_group_name_H-M   'P 1'
#
loop_
_entity.id
_entity.type
_entity.pdbx_description
1 polymer ?
#
loop_
_entity_poly.entity_id
_entity_poly.type
_entity_poly.pdbx_seq_one_letter_code
_entity_poly.pdbx_strand_id
1 'polypeptide(L)'
;MKLGRIAVDSPDGKVARLVLVLPEENRVIDLKSSATRGLQKEGATPEAALRLAEALFPGSMSAAIALGDRFLSAARRVQNEKPDEDSIAIDAVEWLPATDPSVVRDGLTFIDHIKGFHEKMGREPAPGILKVPGYFKGTPWTLFGHEAEIPWPGFIERMDYELELGWVFGRRGHNVRPENARDYLFGITLFNDFSGRDRQADEMGILMGPQKSKDFAYGIGPWITTIDEF
;
A
#
# COMPACT_ATOMS: atom_id res chain seq x y z
N MET A 1 -1.15 1.89 -14.02
CA MET A 1 -2.49 1.47 -13.53
C MET A 1 -2.66 1.87 -12.07
N LYS A 2 -3.91 2.02 -11.61
CA LYS A 2 -4.21 2.20 -10.18
C LYS A 2 -4.90 0.93 -9.67
N LEU A 3 -4.32 0.30 -8.67
CA LEU A 3 -4.75 -1.00 -8.13
C LEU A 3 -5.01 -0.89 -6.63
N GLY A 4 -6.18 -1.32 -6.19
CA GLY A 4 -6.61 -1.24 -4.80
C GLY A 4 -7.11 -2.57 -4.24
N ARG A 5 -7.44 -2.55 -2.95
CA ARG A 5 -8.08 -3.66 -2.25
C ARG A 5 -9.36 -3.17 -1.57
N ILE A 6 -10.40 -3.94 -1.69
CA ILE A 6 -11.69 -3.65 -1.04
C ILE A 6 -12.19 -4.88 -0.28
N ALA A 7 -13.05 -4.65 0.70
CA ALA A 7 -13.83 -5.70 1.34
C ALA A 7 -15.15 -5.85 0.61
N VAL A 8 -15.55 -7.09 0.33
CA VAL A 8 -16.87 -7.41 -0.20
C VAL A 8 -17.54 -8.45 0.68
N ASP A 9 -18.87 -8.37 0.80
CA ASP A 9 -19.64 -9.34 1.56
C ASP A 9 -19.68 -10.70 0.84
N SER A 10 -19.57 -11.77 1.62
CA SER A 10 -19.71 -13.14 1.17
C SER A 10 -20.51 -13.94 2.21
N PRO A 11 -21.05 -15.15 1.86
CA PRO A 11 -21.71 -16.01 2.83
C PRO A 11 -20.86 -16.35 4.06
N ASP A 12 -19.54 -16.35 3.93
CA ASP A 12 -18.57 -16.67 4.99
C ASP A 12 -18.02 -15.40 5.68
N GLY A 13 -18.61 -14.22 5.45
CA GLY A 13 -18.16 -12.94 5.95
C GLY A 13 -17.49 -12.09 4.89
N LYS A 14 -16.78 -11.02 5.31
CA LYS A 14 -16.09 -10.12 4.37
C LYS A 14 -14.83 -10.78 3.82
N VAL A 15 -14.66 -10.69 2.50
CA VAL A 15 -13.48 -11.18 1.78
C VAL A 15 -12.80 -10.04 1.03
N ALA A 16 -11.48 -10.08 0.95
CA ALA A 16 -10.71 -9.11 0.20
C ALA A 16 -10.79 -9.36 -1.32
N ARG A 17 -10.92 -8.28 -2.09
CA ARG A 17 -10.89 -8.27 -3.55
C ARG A 17 -9.89 -7.26 -4.06
N LEU A 18 -9.18 -7.62 -5.12
CA LEU A 18 -8.35 -6.68 -5.86
C LEU A 18 -9.19 -5.98 -6.92
N VAL A 19 -9.01 -4.68 -7.01
CA VAL A 19 -9.75 -3.84 -7.94
C VAL A 19 -8.82 -2.99 -8.80
N LEU A 20 -9.22 -2.79 -10.05
CA LEU A 20 -8.72 -1.71 -10.88
C LEU A 20 -9.47 -0.44 -10.49
N VAL A 21 -8.75 0.64 -10.25
CA VAL A 21 -9.34 1.92 -9.83
C VAL A 21 -9.32 2.90 -11.00
N LEU A 22 -10.46 3.48 -11.32
CA LEU A 22 -10.67 4.46 -12.37
C LEU A 22 -11.23 5.75 -11.74
N PRO A 23 -10.37 6.59 -11.12
CA PRO A 23 -10.84 7.76 -10.39
C PRO A 23 -11.60 8.75 -11.25
N GLU A 24 -11.16 8.96 -12.49
CA GLU A 24 -11.78 9.87 -13.47
C GLU A 24 -13.20 9.42 -13.88
N GLU A 25 -13.48 8.11 -13.71
CA GLU A 25 -14.78 7.52 -14.00
C GLU A 25 -15.60 7.28 -12.72
N ASN A 26 -15.08 7.68 -11.56
CA ASN A 26 -15.65 7.47 -10.22
C ASN A 26 -16.06 6.02 -9.95
N ARG A 27 -15.25 5.04 -10.39
CA ARG A 27 -15.55 3.61 -10.21
C ARG A 27 -14.31 2.76 -10.00
N VAL A 28 -14.54 1.58 -9.44
CA VAL A 28 -13.58 0.48 -9.41
C VAL A 28 -14.14 -0.72 -10.16
N ILE A 29 -13.27 -1.60 -10.65
CA ILE A 29 -13.66 -2.86 -11.34
C ILE A 29 -13.07 -4.03 -10.57
N ASP A 30 -13.90 -4.99 -10.15
CA ASP A 30 -13.45 -6.23 -9.50
C ASP A 30 -12.68 -7.09 -10.51
N LEU A 31 -11.37 -7.22 -10.29
CA LEU A 31 -10.47 -7.92 -11.21
C LEU A 31 -10.78 -9.40 -11.30
N LYS A 32 -11.12 -10.05 -10.18
CA LYS A 32 -11.43 -11.48 -10.16
C LYS A 32 -12.73 -11.77 -10.93
N SER A 33 -13.78 -11.00 -10.68
CA SER A 33 -15.08 -11.13 -11.35
C SER A 33 -14.94 -10.90 -12.86
N SER A 34 -14.26 -9.82 -13.24
CA SER A 34 -13.99 -9.49 -14.63
C SER A 34 -13.20 -10.57 -15.35
N ALA A 35 -12.10 -11.06 -14.75
CA ALA A 35 -11.32 -12.14 -15.35
C ALA A 35 -12.10 -13.46 -15.46
N THR A 36 -12.91 -13.81 -14.46
CA THR A 36 -13.78 -15.00 -14.51
C THR A 36 -14.70 -14.91 -15.71
N ARG A 37 -15.39 -13.80 -15.90
CA ARG A 37 -16.30 -13.57 -17.01
C ARG A 37 -15.59 -13.59 -18.37
N GLY A 38 -14.41 -12.96 -18.46
CA GLY A 38 -13.57 -12.98 -19.65
C GLY A 38 -13.19 -14.41 -20.07
N LEU A 39 -12.71 -15.20 -19.12
CA LEU A 39 -12.34 -16.61 -19.37
C LEU A 39 -13.53 -17.47 -19.80
N GLN A 40 -14.71 -17.24 -19.24
CA GLN A 40 -15.94 -17.94 -19.68
C GLN A 40 -16.31 -17.57 -21.11
N LYS A 41 -16.20 -16.29 -21.51
CA LYS A 41 -16.42 -15.85 -22.89
C LYS A 41 -15.42 -16.51 -23.88
N GLU A 42 -14.23 -16.88 -23.39
CA GLU A 42 -13.22 -17.63 -24.15
C GLU A 42 -13.44 -19.15 -24.16
N GLY A 43 -14.50 -19.64 -23.53
CA GLY A 43 -14.90 -21.05 -23.56
C GLY A 43 -14.45 -21.89 -22.36
N ALA A 44 -13.88 -21.23 -21.29
CA ALA A 44 -13.59 -21.96 -20.05
C ALA A 44 -14.91 -22.33 -19.32
N THR A 45 -14.92 -23.50 -18.66
CA THR A 45 -16.04 -23.82 -17.76
C THR A 45 -16.09 -22.85 -16.57
N PRO A 46 -17.25 -22.64 -15.95
CA PRO A 46 -17.38 -21.73 -14.80
C PRO A 46 -16.37 -22.02 -13.67
N GLU A 47 -16.15 -23.30 -13.35
CA GLU A 47 -15.24 -23.73 -12.30
C GLU A 47 -13.76 -23.46 -12.69
N ALA A 48 -13.39 -23.73 -13.95
CA ALA A 48 -12.03 -23.48 -14.44
C ALA A 48 -11.75 -21.98 -14.47
N ALA A 49 -12.69 -21.18 -14.99
CA ALA A 49 -12.59 -19.71 -15.02
C ALA A 49 -12.40 -19.11 -13.63
N LEU A 50 -13.21 -19.55 -12.66
CA LEU A 50 -13.11 -19.07 -11.28
C LEU A 50 -11.76 -19.40 -10.65
N ARG A 51 -11.26 -20.64 -10.79
CA ARG A 51 -9.96 -21.05 -10.23
C ARG A 51 -8.80 -20.28 -10.85
N LEU A 52 -8.82 -20.07 -12.17
CA LEU A 52 -7.79 -19.30 -12.86
C LEU A 52 -7.81 -17.81 -12.44
N ALA A 53 -9.00 -17.22 -12.38
CA ALA A 53 -9.16 -15.84 -11.93
C ALA A 53 -8.71 -15.67 -10.47
N GLU A 54 -9.00 -16.62 -9.59
CA GLU A 54 -8.55 -16.60 -8.19
C GLU A 54 -7.04 -16.73 -8.06
N ALA A 55 -6.41 -17.54 -8.89
CA ALA A 55 -4.96 -17.66 -8.93
C ALA A 55 -4.28 -16.37 -9.43
N LEU A 56 -4.90 -15.64 -10.37
CA LEU A 56 -4.37 -14.37 -10.88
C LEU A 56 -4.68 -13.19 -9.97
N PHE A 57 -5.82 -13.20 -9.30
CA PHE A 57 -6.33 -12.12 -8.46
C PHE A 57 -6.73 -12.64 -7.07
N PRO A 58 -5.75 -13.11 -6.26
CA PRO A 58 -6.00 -13.47 -4.87
C PRO A 58 -6.42 -12.21 -4.08
N GLY A 59 -7.05 -12.37 -2.92
CA GLY A 59 -7.41 -11.23 -2.07
C GLY A 59 -6.21 -10.48 -1.46
N SER A 60 -5.01 -11.03 -1.58
CA SER A 60 -3.73 -10.44 -1.16
C SER A 60 -3.06 -9.72 -2.32
N MET A 61 -2.77 -8.42 -2.14
CA MET A 61 -1.99 -7.64 -3.11
C MET A 61 -0.55 -8.14 -3.18
N SER A 62 0.05 -8.47 -2.05
CA SER A 62 1.41 -9.01 -2.01
C SER A 62 1.54 -10.33 -2.75
N ALA A 63 0.54 -11.22 -2.63
CA ALA A 63 0.51 -12.48 -3.39
C ALA A 63 0.31 -12.23 -4.89
N ALA A 64 -0.53 -11.27 -5.28
CA ALA A 64 -0.72 -10.89 -6.68
C ALA A 64 0.57 -10.31 -7.29
N ILE A 65 1.22 -9.39 -6.58
CA ILE A 65 2.51 -8.80 -7.00
C ILE A 65 3.58 -9.89 -7.23
N ALA A 66 3.60 -10.93 -6.41
CA ALA A 66 4.54 -12.04 -6.54
C ALA A 66 4.36 -12.85 -7.85
N LEU A 67 3.20 -12.73 -8.53
CA LEU A 67 2.97 -13.34 -9.84
C LEU A 67 3.64 -12.55 -10.99
N GLY A 68 4.15 -11.35 -10.71
CA GLY A 68 4.87 -10.51 -11.68
C GLY A 68 4.02 -10.16 -12.90
N ASP A 69 4.60 -10.35 -14.09
CA ASP A 69 3.96 -9.96 -15.35
C ASP A 69 2.63 -10.66 -15.62
N ARG A 70 2.39 -11.84 -15.04
CA ARG A 70 1.11 -12.56 -15.20
C ARG A 70 -0.03 -11.77 -14.56
N PHE A 71 0.18 -11.24 -13.34
CA PHE A 71 -0.78 -10.38 -12.67
C PHE A 71 -1.00 -9.09 -13.45
N LEU A 72 0.10 -8.38 -13.79
CA LEU A 72 0.03 -7.09 -14.48
C LEU A 72 -0.63 -7.21 -15.86
N SER A 73 -0.32 -8.24 -16.64
CA SER A 73 -0.92 -8.48 -17.96
C SER A 73 -2.41 -8.77 -17.86
N ALA A 74 -2.82 -9.57 -16.86
CA ALA A 74 -4.24 -9.86 -16.64
C ALA A 74 -5.01 -8.58 -16.17
N ALA A 75 -4.41 -7.76 -15.30
CA ALA A 75 -5.01 -6.49 -14.86
C ALA A 75 -5.12 -5.48 -16.02
N ARG A 76 -4.09 -5.38 -16.88
CA ARG A 76 -4.13 -4.52 -18.09
C ARG A 76 -5.22 -4.94 -19.07
N ARG A 77 -5.47 -6.23 -19.18
CA ARG A 77 -6.59 -6.70 -19.99
C ARG A 77 -7.92 -6.15 -19.49
N VAL A 78 -8.19 -6.25 -18.20
CA VAL A 78 -9.38 -5.64 -17.58
C VAL A 78 -9.40 -4.13 -17.78
N GLN A 79 -8.25 -3.45 -17.67
CA GLN A 79 -8.12 -2.03 -17.91
C GLN A 79 -8.51 -1.63 -19.36
N ASN A 80 -8.15 -2.45 -20.32
CA ASN A 80 -8.49 -2.20 -21.74
C ASN A 80 -9.97 -2.46 -22.05
N GLU A 81 -10.56 -3.46 -21.41
CA GLU A 81 -11.96 -3.86 -21.63
C GLU A 81 -12.95 -3.00 -20.83
N LYS A 82 -12.57 -2.56 -19.62
CA LYS A 82 -13.36 -1.74 -18.69
C LYS A 82 -14.83 -2.21 -18.55
N PRO A 83 -15.09 -3.48 -18.21
CA PRO A 83 -16.45 -4.01 -18.17
C PRO A 83 -17.30 -3.29 -17.10
N ASP A 84 -18.51 -2.87 -17.50
CA ASP A 84 -19.44 -2.17 -16.60
C ASP A 84 -20.07 -3.13 -15.57
N GLU A 85 -20.24 -4.40 -15.93
CA GLU A 85 -20.93 -5.40 -15.10
C GLU A 85 -20.19 -5.72 -13.80
N ASP A 86 -18.88 -5.46 -13.73
CA ASP A 86 -18.04 -5.70 -12.56
C ASP A 86 -17.63 -4.40 -11.86
N SER A 87 -18.29 -3.30 -12.20
CA SER A 87 -17.99 -1.97 -11.68
C SER A 87 -18.78 -1.67 -10.40
N ILE A 88 -18.12 -0.98 -9.49
CA ILE A 88 -18.69 -0.47 -8.23
C ILE A 88 -18.28 1.00 -8.13
N ALA A 89 -19.19 1.87 -7.68
CA ALA A 89 -18.87 3.28 -7.44
C ALA A 89 -17.78 3.41 -6.35
N ILE A 90 -16.85 4.35 -6.52
CA ILE A 90 -15.69 4.51 -5.62
C ILE A 90 -16.10 4.83 -4.18
N ASP A 91 -17.19 5.58 -4.01
CA ASP A 91 -17.76 5.98 -2.73
C ASP A 91 -18.62 4.87 -2.06
N ALA A 92 -18.89 3.78 -2.78
CA ALA A 92 -19.65 2.64 -2.28
C ALA A 92 -18.78 1.46 -1.82
N VAL A 93 -17.45 1.57 -1.91
CA VAL A 93 -16.56 0.49 -1.52
C VAL A 93 -16.00 0.68 -0.10
N GLU A 94 -15.79 -0.40 0.60
CA GLU A 94 -15.02 -0.42 1.84
C GLU A 94 -13.56 -0.71 1.52
N TRP A 95 -12.72 0.31 1.66
CA TRP A 95 -11.31 0.19 1.35
C TRP A 95 -10.55 -0.61 2.41
N LEU A 96 -9.79 -1.59 1.97
CA LEU A 96 -8.76 -2.25 2.76
C LEU A 96 -7.41 -1.54 2.53
N PRO A 97 -6.41 -1.78 3.40
CA PRO A 97 -5.04 -1.34 3.11
C PRO A 97 -4.65 -1.72 1.67
N ALA A 98 -4.12 -0.77 0.90
CA ALA A 98 -3.83 -0.97 -0.53
C ALA A 98 -2.91 -2.16 -0.81
N THR A 99 -2.10 -2.55 0.19
CA THR A 99 -1.28 -3.77 0.18
C THR A 99 -1.24 -4.39 1.59
N ASP A 100 -0.84 -5.65 1.66
CA ASP A 100 -0.65 -6.46 2.86
C ASP A 100 0.81 -6.92 2.96
N PRO A 101 1.76 -6.01 3.20
CA PRO A 101 3.18 -6.30 3.18
C PRO A 101 3.58 -7.14 4.41
N SER A 102 4.63 -7.94 4.28
CA SER A 102 5.24 -8.65 5.43
C SER A 102 6.20 -7.77 6.22
N VAL A 103 6.61 -6.63 5.66
CA VAL A 103 7.60 -5.72 6.24
C VAL A 103 7.24 -4.27 5.90
N VAL A 104 7.32 -3.41 6.91
CA VAL A 104 7.24 -1.95 6.76
C VAL A 104 8.56 -1.34 7.21
N ARG A 105 9.04 -0.36 6.46
CA ARG A 105 10.20 0.47 6.84
C ARG A 105 9.85 1.90 6.53
N ASP A 106 9.97 2.74 7.52
CA ASP A 106 9.90 4.17 7.33
C ASP A 106 11.32 4.74 7.35
N GLY A 107 11.64 5.55 6.36
CA GLY A 107 12.99 6.01 6.11
C GLY A 107 13.09 7.50 5.85
N LEU A 108 14.06 8.14 6.51
CA LEU A 108 14.43 9.54 6.28
C LEU A 108 15.22 9.66 4.98
N THR A 109 14.53 9.84 3.85
CA THR A 109 15.14 9.88 2.52
C THR A 109 15.08 11.24 1.84
N PHE A 110 14.25 12.17 2.32
CA PHE A 110 14.14 13.52 1.77
C PHE A 110 15.06 14.50 2.50
N ILE A 111 16.21 14.83 1.86
CA ILE A 111 17.27 15.65 2.46
C ILE A 111 16.77 17.02 2.86
N ASP A 112 15.92 17.66 2.06
CA ASP A 112 15.41 19.00 2.36
C ASP A 112 14.46 18.99 3.56
N HIS A 113 13.69 17.91 3.75
CA HIS A 113 12.91 17.70 4.97
C HIS A 113 13.82 17.62 6.21
N ILE A 114 14.89 16.83 6.13
CA ILE A 114 15.86 16.68 7.21
C ILE A 114 16.50 18.02 7.57
N LYS A 115 16.94 18.80 6.58
CA LYS A 115 17.54 20.12 6.77
C LYS A 115 16.55 21.08 7.43
N GLY A 116 15.34 21.21 6.84
CA GLY A 116 14.32 22.13 7.36
C GLY A 116 13.88 21.81 8.80
N PHE A 117 13.83 20.53 9.17
CA PHE A 117 13.58 20.11 10.54
C PHE A 117 14.70 20.56 11.51
N HIS A 118 15.97 20.35 11.13
CA HIS A 118 17.10 20.72 11.97
C HIS A 118 17.27 22.25 12.08
N GLU A 119 17.04 22.99 11.00
CA GLU A 119 17.02 24.46 11.01
C GLU A 119 16.01 25.02 12.01
N LYS A 120 14.79 24.48 12.02
CA LYS A 120 13.76 24.86 13.01
C LYS A 120 14.18 24.60 14.45
N MET A 121 15.04 23.63 14.67
CA MET A 121 15.59 23.29 15.98
C MET A 121 16.89 24.03 16.31
N GLY A 122 17.38 24.90 15.41
CA GLY A 122 18.63 25.64 15.59
C GLY A 122 19.89 24.78 15.65
N ARG A 123 19.90 23.64 14.96
CA ARG A 123 21.03 22.69 14.95
C ARG A 123 21.27 22.11 13.57
N GLU A 124 22.51 21.66 13.32
CA GLU A 124 22.87 20.93 12.10
C GLU A 124 22.47 19.46 12.18
N PRO A 125 22.11 18.84 11.04
CA PRO A 125 21.91 17.40 10.97
C PRO A 125 23.17 16.62 11.36
N ALA A 126 23.00 15.50 12.05
CA ALA A 126 24.13 14.63 12.36
C ALA A 126 24.85 14.20 11.06
N PRO A 127 26.19 14.27 10.95
CA PRO A 127 26.92 13.95 9.71
C PRO A 127 26.68 12.54 9.18
N GLY A 128 26.27 11.60 10.03
CA GLY A 128 25.95 10.24 9.67
C GLY A 128 24.66 10.10 8.86
N ILE A 129 23.71 11.04 9.01
CA ILE A 129 22.38 10.96 8.35
C ILE A 129 22.46 11.05 6.81
N LEU A 130 23.52 11.71 6.30
CA LEU A 130 23.78 11.82 4.87
C LEU A 130 24.62 10.65 4.32
N LYS A 131 25.16 9.81 5.20
CA LYS A 131 26.02 8.66 4.85
C LYS A 131 25.27 7.34 4.91
N VAL A 132 24.33 7.22 5.85
CA VAL A 132 23.56 6.00 6.09
C VAL A 132 22.10 6.39 6.15
N PRO A 133 21.23 5.83 5.28
CA PRO A 133 19.80 6.06 5.36
C PRO A 133 19.26 5.62 6.72
N GLY A 134 18.70 6.59 7.47
CA GLY A 134 18.00 6.30 8.71
C GLY A 134 16.65 5.69 8.43
N TYR A 135 16.28 4.62 9.13
CA TYR A 135 14.93 4.06 9.08
C TYR A 135 14.57 3.40 10.38
N PHE A 136 13.28 3.32 10.67
CA PHE A 136 12.77 2.45 11.73
C PHE A 136 11.94 1.30 11.17
N LYS A 137 11.72 0.28 12.00
CA LYS A 137 10.98 -0.92 11.64
C LYS A 137 9.53 -0.75 12.07
N GLY A 138 8.66 -0.39 11.11
CA GLY A 138 7.22 -0.38 11.33
C GLY A 138 6.64 -1.80 11.36
N THR A 139 5.46 -1.92 11.95
CA THR A 139 4.70 -3.16 11.99
C THR A 139 3.69 -3.23 10.83
N PRO A 140 3.55 -4.39 10.15
CA PRO A 140 2.53 -4.57 9.12
C PRO A 140 1.13 -4.88 9.69
N TRP A 141 1.01 -5.08 11.02
CA TRP A 141 -0.22 -5.57 11.64
C TRP A 141 -1.23 -4.48 11.98
N THR A 142 -0.81 -3.22 11.95
CA THR A 142 -1.63 -2.03 12.24
C THR A 142 -1.81 -1.13 11.03
N LEU A 143 -1.92 -1.73 9.84
CA LEU A 143 -2.22 -1.04 8.60
C LEU A 143 -3.73 -0.87 8.46
N PHE A 144 -4.15 0.35 8.16
CA PHE A 144 -5.54 0.75 7.95
C PHE A 144 -5.75 1.23 6.52
N GLY A 145 -6.91 0.93 5.96
CA GLY A 145 -7.34 1.41 4.65
C GLY A 145 -7.83 2.86 4.70
N HIS A 146 -8.22 3.37 3.54
CA HIS A 146 -8.83 4.68 3.41
C HIS A 146 -10.15 4.73 4.18
N GLU A 147 -10.41 5.85 4.87
CA GLU A 147 -11.60 6.10 5.70
C GLU A 147 -11.78 5.16 6.91
N ALA A 148 -10.78 4.35 7.24
CA ALA A 148 -10.86 3.52 8.44
C ALA A 148 -10.79 4.36 9.71
N GLU A 149 -11.55 3.97 10.72
CA GLU A 149 -11.43 4.54 12.06
C GLU A 149 -10.11 4.11 12.70
N ILE A 150 -9.31 5.11 13.12
CA ILE A 150 -8.01 4.85 13.74
C ILE A 150 -8.17 4.77 15.25
N PRO A 151 -7.85 3.64 15.90
CA PRO A 151 -7.92 3.51 17.34
C PRO A 151 -6.91 4.45 18.02
N TRP A 152 -7.40 5.36 18.86
CA TRP A 152 -6.55 6.26 19.63
C TRP A 152 -6.06 5.58 20.91
N PRO A 153 -4.74 5.38 21.09
CA PRO A 153 -4.23 4.83 22.34
C PRO A 153 -4.42 5.80 23.50
N GLY A 154 -5.03 5.36 24.60
CA GLY A 154 -5.34 6.21 25.74
C GLY A 154 -4.12 6.80 26.46
N PHE A 155 -2.92 6.36 26.13
CA PHE A 155 -1.66 6.91 26.67
C PHE A 155 -1.01 7.97 25.77
N ILE A 156 -1.59 8.32 24.62
CA ILE A 156 -1.13 9.36 23.71
C ILE A 156 -2.00 10.59 23.86
N GLU A 157 -1.40 11.71 24.21
CA GLU A 157 -2.09 13.00 24.39
C GLU A 157 -1.99 13.89 23.14
N ARG A 158 -0.93 13.72 22.33
CA ARG A 158 -0.64 14.54 21.15
C ARG A 158 -0.50 13.68 19.90
N MET A 159 -1.62 13.36 19.27
CA MET A 159 -1.62 12.65 17.97
C MET A 159 -1.40 13.63 16.82
N ASP A 160 -0.65 13.17 15.84
CA ASP A 160 -0.34 13.89 14.61
C ASP A 160 -0.34 12.92 13.44
N TYR A 161 -0.30 13.42 12.22
CA TYR A 161 -0.17 12.64 11.01
C TYR A 161 1.12 12.99 10.26
N GLU A 162 1.62 12.07 9.49
CA GLU A 162 2.75 12.29 8.57
C GLU A 162 2.35 11.82 7.18
N LEU A 163 2.25 12.77 6.23
CA LEU A 163 1.95 12.44 4.84
C LEU A 163 3.23 12.03 4.12
N GLU A 164 3.25 10.80 3.65
CA GLU A 164 4.44 10.16 3.08
C GLU A 164 4.15 9.46 1.75
N LEU A 165 5.22 9.10 1.04
CA LEU A 165 5.17 8.23 -0.12
C LEU A 165 5.51 6.80 0.28
N GLY A 166 4.54 5.91 0.14
CA GLY A 166 4.73 4.48 0.31
C GLY A 166 5.29 3.84 -0.97
N TRP A 167 6.54 3.38 -0.92
CA TRP A 167 7.19 2.65 -2.02
C TRP A 167 6.91 1.16 -1.91
N VAL A 168 6.15 0.61 -2.85
CA VAL A 168 5.80 -0.82 -2.88
C VAL A 168 6.79 -1.58 -3.75
N PHE A 169 7.50 -2.54 -3.15
CA PHE A 169 8.46 -3.37 -3.87
C PHE A 169 7.78 -4.58 -4.51
N GLY A 170 8.12 -4.83 -5.78
CA GLY A 170 7.55 -5.92 -6.59
C GLY A 170 8.47 -7.10 -6.80
N ARG A 171 9.74 -6.97 -6.42
CA ARG A 171 10.76 -8.01 -6.64
C ARG A 171 11.61 -8.22 -5.41
N ARG A 172 12.03 -9.47 -5.21
CA ARG A 172 13.06 -9.80 -4.24
C ARG A 172 14.42 -9.31 -4.75
N GLY A 173 15.19 -8.63 -3.89
CA GLY A 173 16.52 -8.13 -4.22
C GLY A 173 17.51 -8.34 -3.08
N HIS A 174 18.81 -8.39 -3.45
CA HIS A 174 19.92 -8.40 -2.52
C HIS A 174 21.08 -7.63 -3.15
N ASN A 175 21.70 -6.71 -2.41
CA ASN A 175 22.76 -5.84 -2.90
C ASN A 175 22.38 -5.09 -4.18
N VAL A 176 21.17 -4.56 -4.22
CA VAL A 176 20.65 -3.81 -5.36
C VAL A 176 21.41 -2.49 -5.47
N ARG A 177 21.97 -2.21 -6.65
CA ARG A 177 22.64 -0.95 -6.92
C ARG A 177 21.62 0.17 -7.11
N PRO A 178 21.93 1.42 -6.73
CA PRO A 178 21.00 2.55 -6.86
C PRO A 178 20.43 2.73 -8.27
N GLU A 179 21.26 2.56 -9.30
CA GLU A 179 20.85 2.66 -10.71
C GLU A 179 19.78 1.64 -11.14
N ASN A 180 19.69 0.51 -10.43
CA ASN A 180 18.73 -0.56 -10.69
C ASN A 180 17.54 -0.54 -9.70
N ALA A 181 17.50 0.38 -8.74
CA ALA A 181 16.49 0.36 -7.67
C ALA A 181 15.06 0.48 -8.22
N ARG A 182 14.87 1.27 -9.29
CA ARG A 182 13.56 1.44 -9.94
C ARG A 182 12.97 0.13 -10.44
N ASP A 183 13.78 -0.81 -10.92
CA ASP A 183 13.34 -2.11 -11.46
C ASP A 183 12.72 -3.02 -10.40
N TYR A 184 12.93 -2.70 -9.12
CA TYR A 184 12.38 -3.44 -7.99
C TYR A 184 11.07 -2.85 -7.47
N LEU A 185 10.69 -1.66 -7.93
CA LEU A 185 9.46 -1.01 -7.52
C LEU A 185 8.26 -1.55 -8.31
N PHE A 186 7.19 -1.84 -7.60
CA PHE A 186 5.90 -2.15 -8.18
C PHE A 186 5.10 -0.87 -8.43
N GLY A 187 5.12 0.04 -7.46
CA GLY A 187 4.39 1.29 -7.56
C GLY A 187 4.52 2.14 -6.30
N ILE A 188 3.74 3.20 -6.29
CA ILE A 188 3.72 4.21 -5.22
C ILE A 188 2.30 4.35 -4.71
N THR A 189 2.16 4.55 -3.41
CA THR A 189 0.89 4.84 -2.74
C THR A 189 1.09 5.97 -1.73
N LEU A 190 0.00 6.54 -1.22
CA LEU A 190 0.08 7.41 -0.07
C LEU A 190 0.23 6.58 1.19
N PHE A 191 1.02 7.09 2.11
CA PHE A 191 1.22 6.51 3.43
C PHE A 191 1.03 7.59 4.49
N ASN A 192 0.40 7.24 5.58
CA ASN A 192 0.23 8.13 6.73
C ASN A 192 0.80 7.43 7.96
N ASP A 193 1.92 7.95 8.46
CA ASP A 193 2.54 7.48 9.69
C ASP A 193 1.94 8.24 10.89
N PHE A 194 0.86 7.72 11.44
CA PHE A 194 0.21 8.30 12.61
C PHE A 194 1.17 8.32 13.81
N SER A 195 1.30 9.48 14.45
CA SER A 195 2.35 9.75 15.41
C SER A 195 1.80 10.24 16.75
N GLY A 196 2.17 9.58 17.83
CA GLY A 196 1.99 10.07 19.20
C GLY A 196 3.18 10.94 19.62
N ARG A 197 3.12 12.26 19.40
CA ARG A 197 4.28 13.16 19.50
C ARG A 197 4.88 13.26 20.91
N ASP A 198 4.05 13.18 21.93
CA ASP A 198 4.50 13.16 23.33
C ASP A 198 5.32 11.89 23.61
N ARG A 199 4.80 10.73 23.22
CA ARG A 199 5.50 9.45 23.41
C ARG A 199 6.73 9.31 22.52
N GLN A 200 6.66 9.81 21.30
CA GLN A 200 7.81 9.81 20.39
C GLN A 200 9.01 10.58 20.99
N ALA A 201 8.76 11.71 21.63
CA ALA A 201 9.82 12.48 22.28
C ALA A 201 10.53 11.68 23.40
N ASP A 202 9.76 10.99 24.24
CA ASP A 202 10.30 10.11 25.28
C ASP A 202 11.10 8.93 24.70
N GLU A 203 10.52 8.25 23.70
CA GLU A 203 11.13 7.06 23.07
C GLU A 203 12.41 7.37 22.30
N MET A 204 12.49 8.52 21.65
CA MET A 204 13.71 8.98 20.97
C MET A 204 14.87 9.19 21.96
N GLY A 205 14.58 9.55 23.20
CA GLY A 205 15.57 9.65 24.28
C GLY A 205 16.16 8.29 24.70
N ILE A 206 15.46 7.20 24.44
CA ILE A 206 15.92 5.81 24.77
C ILE A 206 16.89 5.28 23.69
N LEU A 207 17.02 5.93 22.56
CA LEU A 207 17.91 5.59 21.44
C LEU A 207 17.60 4.24 20.74
N MET A 208 16.36 3.75 20.87
CA MET A 208 15.86 2.56 20.15
C MET A 208 14.92 2.90 19.00
N GLY A 209 14.72 4.19 18.75
CA GLY A 209 13.77 4.71 17.77
C GLY A 209 12.32 4.73 18.28
N PRO A 210 11.37 5.19 17.46
CA PRO A 210 9.97 5.22 17.82
C PRO A 210 9.42 3.80 17.96
N GLN A 211 8.50 3.61 18.88
CA GLN A 211 7.88 2.33 19.23
C GLN A 211 6.36 2.51 19.34
N LYS A 212 5.83 2.58 20.56
CA LYS A 212 4.40 2.74 20.84
C LYS A 212 3.81 4.03 20.26
N SER A 213 4.67 5.04 20.03
CA SER A 213 4.29 6.29 19.38
C SER A 213 3.93 6.15 17.91
N LYS A 214 4.31 5.03 17.28
CA LYS A 214 4.13 4.73 15.86
C LYS A 214 3.42 3.40 15.58
N ASP A 215 3.60 2.38 16.44
CA ASP A 215 3.12 1.03 16.20
C ASP A 215 1.59 0.89 16.23
N PHE A 216 0.85 1.90 16.67
CA PHE A 216 -0.60 1.79 16.85
C PHE A 216 -1.38 1.90 15.54
N ALA A 217 -0.90 2.65 14.54
CA ALA A 217 -1.60 2.80 13.27
C ALA A 217 -0.70 3.35 12.15
N TYR A 218 -0.91 2.82 10.95
CA TYR A 218 -0.46 3.38 9.67
C TYR A 218 -1.63 3.40 8.69
N GLY A 219 -1.81 4.50 7.98
CA GLY A 219 -2.75 4.58 6.86
C GLY A 219 -2.05 4.28 5.53
N ILE A 220 -2.64 3.44 4.68
CA ILE A 220 -2.03 3.12 3.38
C ILE A 220 -3.08 3.02 2.26
N GLY A 221 -2.92 3.78 1.22
CA GLY A 221 -3.80 3.74 0.06
C GLY A 221 -4.40 5.08 -0.34
N PRO A 222 -5.61 5.08 -0.93
CA PRO A 222 -6.50 3.93 -1.15
C PRO A 222 -6.03 2.94 -2.22
N TRP A 223 -5.13 3.32 -3.14
CA TRP A 223 -4.60 2.46 -4.19
C TRP A 223 -3.10 2.64 -4.39
N ILE A 224 -2.50 1.70 -5.10
CA ILE A 224 -1.14 1.77 -5.60
C ILE A 224 -1.20 2.24 -7.05
N THR A 225 -0.46 3.28 -7.42
CA THR A 225 -0.19 3.64 -8.81
C THR A 225 1.07 2.90 -9.25
N THR A 226 0.95 2.08 -10.28
CA THR A 226 2.08 1.27 -10.76
C THR A 226 3.21 2.13 -11.32
N ILE A 227 4.45 1.66 -11.22
CA ILE A 227 5.66 2.46 -11.50
C ILE A 227 5.78 2.91 -12.97
N ASP A 228 5.07 2.28 -13.88
CA ASP A 228 5.01 2.65 -15.30
C ASP A 228 4.19 3.91 -15.58
N GLU A 229 3.50 4.46 -14.58
CA GLU A 229 2.76 5.74 -14.68
C GLU A 229 3.65 6.98 -14.41
N PHE A 230 4.92 6.76 -14.00
CA PHE A 230 5.86 7.83 -13.60
C PHE A 230 7.06 7.97 -14.56
#